data_cf71bb0b6171885f90c72f12a2cefd58
#
_entry.id   cf71bb0b6171885f90c72f12a2cefd58
#
_cell.length_a   1.000
_cell.length_b   1.000
_cell.length_c   1.000
_cell.angle_alpha   90.00
_cell.angle_beta   90.00
_cell.angle_gamma   90.00
#
_symmetry.space_group_name_H-M   'P 1'
#
loop_
_entity.id
_entity.type
_entity.pdbx_description
1 polymer ?
#
loop_
_entity_poly.entity_id
_entity_poly.type
_entity_poly.pdbx_seq_one_letter_code
_entity_poly.pdbx_strand_id
1 'polypeptide(L)'
;MTEKQTPHFVRSSIVLPLGPPQNNKKIFSTIRNNLFSTWGNAALTLLSLYLTYLAISAVINFAFLHAVWPGEGREACSVRPGACWPFIEAKLGQLIYGRYPETQRWRIDLAAALAAAGFAPLFIRGVRAKRVATLCMLLTLPAIALLLIGGSFGLMQIETQLWGGLFLTIAMAAAGIAASLPLGIVLALGRRSEMPVIRWLSTGFIELCRGAPLVTVLFVASVMVPLFLPPSLPASSKLLRALAAITVFTAAYVAEVVRGGLQSVPQGQFEAAAALGFGHWRAMFLVVLPQAIRTSIPSLVNSFIALFKDTTLVLTIGLFDFLGMIQFGLADPNWAAPSVSLTAYLFAGAVYWTFCFCLSRYAGFLEQKLNAGTRPITF
;
A
#
# COMPACT_ATOMS: atom_id res chain seq x y z
N MET A 1 15.63 -15.19 52.25
CA MET A 1 15.75 -14.07 51.31
C MET A 1 14.73 -13.01 51.69
N THR A 2 15.17 -11.95 52.34
CA THR A 2 14.36 -10.86 52.84
C THR A 2 14.01 -9.94 51.68
N GLU A 3 12.73 -9.92 51.31
CA GLU A 3 12.13 -9.02 50.34
C GLU A 3 12.30 -7.58 50.79
N LYS A 4 13.15 -6.80 50.11
CA LYS A 4 13.32 -5.37 50.36
C LYS A 4 12.01 -4.68 49.89
N GLN A 5 11.14 -4.41 50.85
CA GLN A 5 9.99 -3.50 50.63
C GLN A 5 10.54 -2.14 50.21
N THR A 6 10.32 -1.76 48.95
CA THR A 6 10.57 -0.39 48.52
C THR A 6 9.62 0.54 49.25
N PRO A 7 10.12 1.60 49.93
CA PRO A 7 9.26 2.50 50.67
C PRO A 7 8.29 3.16 49.71
N HIS A 8 6.97 2.98 49.95
CA HIS A 8 5.93 3.70 49.24
C HIS A 8 6.10 5.19 49.53
N PHE A 9 6.41 5.95 48.46
CA PHE A 9 6.49 7.41 48.59
C PHE A 9 5.08 7.98 48.71
N VAL A 10 4.71 8.35 49.95
CA VAL A 10 3.45 9.07 50.23
C VAL A 10 3.79 10.55 50.29
N ARG A 11 3.25 11.35 49.37
CA ARG A 11 3.37 12.81 49.45
C ARG A 11 2.61 13.34 50.66
N SER A 12 3.29 14.08 51.50
CA SER A 12 2.74 14.73 52.69
C SER A 12 2.04 16.09 52.43
N SER A 13 2.15 16.59 51.20
CA SER A 13 1.54 17.87 50.78
C SER A 13 0.62 17.69 49.57
N ILE A 14 -0.54 18.32 49.59
CA ILE A 14 -1.45 18.41 48.44
C ILE A 14 -0.79 19.32 47.41
N VAL A 15 -0.38 18.75 46.26
CA VAL A 15 0.09 19.53 45.11
C VAL A 15 -1.15 20.01 44.38
N LEU A 16 -1.33 21.32 44.31
CA LEU A 16 -2.35 21.92 43.46
C LEU A 16 -2.22 21.40 42.02
N PRO A 17 -3.32 21.03 41.35
CA PRO A 17 -3.27 20.57 39.99
C PRO A 17 -2.62 21.66 39.10
N LEU A 18 -1.48 21.33 38.51
CA LEU A 18 -0.88 22.19 37.51
C LEU A 18 -1.87 22.35 36.37
N GLY A 19 -2.20 23.60 36.04
CA GLY A 19 -3.02 23.90 34.87
C GLY A 19 -2.49 23.18 33.62
N PRO A 20 -3.34 22.88 32.65
CA PRO A 20 -2.90 22.24 31.41
C PRO A 20 -1.76 23.08 30.81
N PRO A 21 -0.70 22.44 30.27
CA PRO A 21 0.41 23.17 29.68
C PRO A 21 -0.16 24.10 28.61
N GLN A 22 -0.02 25.41 28.84
CA GLN A 22 -0.47 26.41 27.89
C GLN A 22 0.39 26.26 26.62
N ASN A 23 -0.23 25.72 25.57
CA ASN A 23 0.42 25.50 24.27
C ASN A 23 0.60 26.85 23.51
N ASN A 24 1.00 27.89 24.22
CA ASN A 24 1.35 29.22 23.69
C ASN A 24 2.81 29.25 23.19
N LYS A 25 3.32 28.15 22.68
CA LYS A 25 4.57 28.20 21.94
C LYS A 25 4.29 28.95 20.64
N LYS A 26 4.56 30.25 20.64
CA LYS A 26 4.57 31.04 19.39
C LYS A 26 5.42 30.24 18.38
N ILE A 27 4.90 30.02 17.17
CA ILE A 27 5.57 29.27 16.10
C ILE A 27 7.05 29.66 16.00
N PHE A 28 7.34 30.94 16.15
CA PHE A 28 8.71 31.49 16.15
C PHE A 28 9.59 30.93 17.28
N SER A 29 9.09 30.79 18.52
CA SER A 29 9.87 30.23 19.63
C SER A 29 10.14 28.72 19.45
N THR A 30 9.20 28.01 18.84
CA THR A 30 9.36 26.59 18.52
C THR A 30 10.41 26.39 17.42
N ILE A 31 10.38 27.22 16.35
CA ILE A 31 11.38 27.22 15.28
C ILE A 31 12.75 27.51 15.85
N ARG A 32 12.90 28.60 16.60
CA ARG A 32 14.18 29.00 17.19
C ARG A 32 14.75 27.91 18.11
N ASN A 33 13.95 27.37 19.00
CA ASN A 33 14.41 26.41 20.01
C ASN A 33 14.69 25.01 19.42
N ASN A 34 14.02 24.61 18.34
CA ASN A 34 14.21 23.30 17.73
C ASN A 34 15.25 23.31 16.62
N LEU A 35 15.25 24.36 15.77
CA LEU A 35 16.10 24.42 14.58
C LEU A 35 17.39 25.23 14.79
N PHE A 36 17.39 26.19 15.72
CA PHE A 36 18.51 27.11 15.96
C PHE A 36 18.96 27.11 17.43
N SER A 37 18.78 26.00 18.14
CA SER A 37 19.13 25.89 19.58
C SER A 37 20.63 25.94 19.84
N THR A 38 21.45 25.42 18.94
CA THR A 38 22.91 25.39 19.03
C THR A 38 23.52 25.79 17.68
N TRP A 39 24.80 26.18 17.67
CA TRP A 39 25.53 26.49 16.43
C TRP A 39 25.54 25.31 15.44
N GLY A 40 25.67 24.08 15.93
CA GLY A 40 25.60 22.87 15.12
C GLY A 40 24.22 22.67 14.49
N ASN A 41 23.14 22.83 15.27
CA ASN A 41 21.77 22.75 14.75
C ASN A 41 21.47 23.87 13.73
N ALA A 42 21.98 25.09 13.97
CA ALA A 42 21.83 26.17 13.04
C ALA A 42 22.55 25.90 11.70
N ALA A 43 23.80 25.41 11.75
CA ALA A 43 24.55 25.03 10.56
C ALA A 43 23.87 23.90 9.77
N LEU A 44 23.41 22.84 10.46
CA LEU A 44 22.66 21.73 9.82
C LEU A 44 21.36 22.21 9.21
N THR A 45 20.63 23.10 9.89
CA THR A 45 19.36 23.65 9.36
C THR A 45 19.61 24.48 8.09
N LEU A 46 20.62 25.36 8.10
CA LEU A 46 20.96 26.16 6.93
C LEU A 46 21.44 25.28 5.77
N LEU A 47 22.29 24.30 6.04
CA LEU A 47 22.72 23.33 5.03
C LEU A 47 21.52 22.56 4.43
N SER A 48 20.61 22.06 5.27
CA SER A 48 19.41 21.34 4.82
C SER A 48 18.50 22.24 3.98
N LEU A 49 18.29 23.48 4.39
CA LEU A 49 17.51 24.47 3.62
C LEU A 49 18.17 24.78 2.28
N TYR A 50 19.49 24.94 2.25
CA TYR A 50 20.23 25.19 1.02
C TYR A 50 20.14 23.99 0.06
N LEU A 51 20.35 22.76 0.55
CA LEU A 51 20.22 21.56 -0.28
C LEU A 51 18.78 21.37 -0.78
N THR A 52 17.78 21.64 0.07
CA THR A 52 16.37 21.60 -0.32
C THR A 52 16.05 22.64 -1.40
N TYR A 53 16.57 23.86 -1.25
CA TYR A 53 16.44 24.92 -2.27
C TYR A 53 17.06 24.49 -3.60
N LEU A 54 18.28 23.95 -3.59
CA LEU A 54 18.94 23.45 -4.80
C LEU A 54 18.12 22.34 -5.48
N ALA A 55 17.64 21.37 -4.69
CA ALA A 55 16.83 20.25 -5.22
C ALA A 55 15.50 20.75 -5.82
N ILE A 56 14.77 21.60 -5.11
CA ILE A 56 13.50 22.16 -5.59
C ILE A 56 13.74 23.03 -6.83
N SER A 57 14.77 23.89 -6.80
CA SER A 57 15.13 24.73 -7.94
C SER A 57 15.48 23.89 -9.18
N ALA A 58 16.27 22.84 -9.01
CA ALA A 58 16.60 21.93 -10.11
C ALA A 58 15.36 21.26 -10.71
N VAL A 59 14.45 20.78 -9.87
CA VAL A 59 13.19 20.17 -10.33
C VAL A 59 12.30 21.18 -11.05
N ILE A 60 12.12 22.38 -10.49
CA ILE A 60 11.29 23.43 -11.11
C ILE A 60 11.88 23.86 -12.45
N ASN A 61 13.20 24.09 -12.50
CA ASN A 61 13.89 24.48 -13.73
C ASN A 61 13.72 23.39 -14.81
N PHE A 62 13.95 22.13 -14.45
CA PHE A 62 13.84 21.01 -15.37
C PHE A 62 12.39 20.76 -15.81
N ALA A 63 11.45 20.64 -14.85
CA ALA A 63 10.10 20.19 -15.11
C ALA A 63 9.18 21.25 -15.73
N PHE A 64 9.48 22.56 -15.50
CA PHE A 64 8.59 23.65 -15.90
C PHE A 64 9.28 24.75 -16.71
N LEU A 65 10.37 25.33 -16.22
CA LEU A 65 10.93 26.53 -16.85
C LEU A 65 11.66 26.23 -18.17
N HIS A 66 12.41 25.16 -18.24
CA HIS A 66 13.09 24.74 -19.45
C HIS A 66 12.37 23.60 -20.19
N ALA A 67 11.16 23.22 -19.72
CA ALA A 67 10.39 22.14 -20.32
C ALA A 67 9.91 22.46 -21.74
N VAL A 68 9.78 21.41 -22.52
CA VAL A 68 9.11 21.43 -23.81
C VAL A 68 7.68 20.92 -23.60
N TRP A 69 6.70 21.72 -23.99
CA TRP A 69 5.29 21.41 -23.84
C TRP A 69 4.65 20.92 -25.16
N PRO A 70 4.81 21.65 -26.30
CA PRO A 70 4.33 21.18 -27.61
C PRO A 70 5.45 20.55 -28.42
N GLY A 71 5.13 19.59 -29.25
CA GLY A 71 6.03 19.01 -30.23
C GLY A 71 5.83 17.53 -30.47
N GLU A 72 6.39 17.01 -31.53
CA GLU A 72 6.35 15.60 -31.90
C GLU A 72 7.75 15.03 -32.08
N GLY A 73 7.95 13.83 -31.56
CA GLY A 73 9.16 13.06 -31.76
C GLY A 73 10.42 13.61 -31.05
N ARG A 74 11.55 13.01 -31.44
CA ARG A 74 12.87 13.25 -30.85
C ARG A 74 13.34 14.70 -31.01
N GLU A 75 13.04 15.30 -32.15
CA GLU A 75 13.53 16.65 -32.47
C GLU A 75 13.00 17.67 -31.48
N ALA A 76 11.70 17.61 -31.14
CA ALA A 76 11.12 18.49 -30.15
C ALA A 76 11.81 18.40 -28.78
N CYS A 77 12.15 17.17 -28.35
CA CYS A 77 12.78 16.91 -27.06
C CYS A 77 14.26 17.29 -26.99
N SER A 78 14.91 17.55 -28.13
CA SER A 78 16.33 17.96 -28.18
C SER A 78 16.56 19.46 -28.17
N VAL A 79 15.51 20.27 -28.36
CA VAL A 79 15.59 21.74 -28.44
C VAL A 79 15.97 22.38 -27.10
N ARG A 80 15.51 21.84 -25.98
CA ARG A 80 15.75 22.40 -24.64
C ARG A 80 16.24 21.32 -23.68
N PRO A 81 17.07 21.68 -22.68
CA PRO A 81 17.61 20.72 -21.71
C PRO A 81 16.60 20.30 -20.63
N GLY A 82 15.35 20.77 -20.70
CA GLY A 82 14.30 20.48 -19.72
C GLY A 82 13.44 19.27 -20.04
N ALA A 83 12.39 19.08 -19.27
CA ALA A 83 11.47 17.94 -19.41
C ALA A 83 10.74 17.97 -20.76
N CYS A 84 10.61 16.79 -21.37
CA CYS A 84 9.88 16.60 -22.62
C CYS A 84 8.48 16.03 -22.33
N TRP A 85 7.50 16.89 -22.09
CA TRP A 85 6.12 16.50 -21.81
C TRP A 85 5.37 15.88 -23.00
N PRO A 86 5.67 16.25 -24.27
CA PRO A 86 5.07 15.60 -25.44
C PRO A 86 5.27 14.07 -25.47
N PHE A 87 6.38 13.56 -24.92
CA PHE A 87 6.58 12.11 -24.76
C PHE A 87 5.50 11.48 -23.88
N ILE A 88 5.21 12.14 -22.75
CA ILE A 88 4.18 11.64 -21.81
C ILE A 88 2.80 11.67 -22.47
N GLU A 89 2.48 12.75 -23.17
CA GLU A 89 1.20 12.91 -23.87
C GLU A 89 1.04 11.83 -24.95
N ALA A 90 2.03 11.64 -25.81
CA ALA A 90 2.00 10.64 -26.87
C ALA A 90 1.90 9.20 -26.34
N LYS A 91 2.50 8.90 -25.17
CA LYS A 91 2.50 7.57 -24.57
C LYS A 91 1.41 7.37 -23.49
N LEU A 92 0.61 8.39 -23.17
CA LEU A 92 -0.33 8.36 -22.04
C LEU A 92 -1.31 7.17 -22.12
N GLY A 93 -1.86 6.91 -23.29
CA GLY A 93 -2.74 5.75 -23.50
C GLY A 93 -2.04 4.43 -23.20
N GLN A 94 -0.78 4.28 -23.65
CA GLN A 94 0.03 3.11 -23.37
C GLN A 94 0.41 3.02 -21.88
N LEU A 95 0.72 4.13 -21.23
CA LEU A 95 1.07 4.18 -19.82
C LEU A 95 -0.10 3.82 -18.91
N ILE A 96 -1.35 4.17 -19.30
CA ILE A 96 -2.55 3.86 -18.52
C ILE A 96 -3.02 2.43 -18.80
N TYR A 97 -3.23 2.06 -20.06
CA TYR A 97 -3.91 0.83 -20.48
C TYR A 97 -2.95 -0.30 -20.85
N GLY A 98 -1.65 -0.03 -20.91
CA GLY A 98 -0.65 -0.99 -21.36
C GLY A 98 -0.83 -1.33 -22.84
N ARG A 99 -0.84 -2.63 -23.14
CA ARG A 99 -1.07 -3.16 -24.50
C ARG A 99 -2.52 -3.64 -24.72
N TYR A 100 -3.43 -3.26 -23.85
CA TYR A 100 -4.84 -3.61 -23.95
C TYR A 100 -5.44 -3.02 -25.25
N PRO A 101 -6.21 -3.81 -26.03
CA PRO A 101 -6.74 -3.39 -27.33
C PRO A 101 -7.54 -2.10 -27.21
N GLU A 102 -7.29 -1.14 -28.10
CA GLU A 102 -7.91 0.19 -28.03
C GLU A 102 -9.44 0.14 -28.06
N THR A 103 -10.00 -0.71 -28.90
CA THR A 103 -11.45 -0.92 -29.04
C THR A 103 -12.10 -1.47 -27.76
N GLN A 104 -11.30 -1.97 -26.82
CA GLN A 104 -11.79 -2.61 -25.60
C GLN A 104 -11.40 -1.84 -24.32
N ARG A 105 -10.71 -0.69 -24.42
CA ARG A 105 -10.28 0.13 -23.27
C ARG A 105 -11.45 0.61 -22.41
N TRP A 106 -12.62 0.79 -22.98
CA TRP A 106 -13.87 1.12 -22.27
C TRP A 106 -14.17 0.16 -21.11
N ARG A 107 -13.72 -1.10 -21.18
CA ARG A 107 -13.89 -2.10 -20.12
C ARG A 107 -13.10 -1.73 -18.88
N ILE A 108 -11.87 -1.21 -19.07
CA ILE A 108 -11.01 -0.75 -17.97
C ILE A 108 -11.64 0.49 -17.31
N ASP A 109 -12.15 1.41 -18.13
CA ASP A 109 -12.82 2.62 -17.63
C ASP A 109 -14.09 2.28 -16.87
N LEU A 110 -14.89 1.35 -17.39
CA LEU A 110 -16.08 0.86 -16.70
C LEU A 110 -15.73 0.11 -15.42
N ALA A 111 -14.69 -0.73 -15.42
CA ALA A 111 -14.20 -1.41 -14.24
C ALA A 111 -13.75 -0.42 -13.16
N ALA A 112 -13.03 0.65 -13.54
CA ALA A 112 -12.62 1.71 -12.65
C ALA A 112 -13.83 2.48 -12.08
N ALA A 113 -14.82 2.78 -12.91
CA ALA A 113 -16.07 3.42 -12.47
C ALA A 113 -16.86 2.53 -11.50
N LEU A 114 -16.98 1.24 -11.79
CA LEU A 114 -17.64 0.26 -10.90
C LEU A 114 -16.88 0.11 -9.57
N ALA A 115 -15.56 0.08 -9.60
CA ALA A 115 -14.75 0.07 -8.40
C ALA A 115 -14.99 1.34 -7.58
N ALA A 116 -14.92 2.52 -8.19
CA ALA A 116 -15.18 3.79 -7.52
C ALA A 116 -16.60 3.84 -6.92
N ALA A 117 -17.61 3.38 -7.64
CA ALA A 117 -18.99 3.30 -7.16
C ALA A 117 -19.13 2.30 -5.99
N GLY A 118 -18.45 1.16 -6.05
CA GLY A 118 -18.44 0.16 -4.96
C GLY A 118 -17.77 0.67 -3.68
N PHE A 119 -16.73 1.50 -3.82
CA PHE A 119 -16.06 2.11 -2.67
C PHE A 119 -16.76 3.36 -2.13
N ALA A 120 -17.54 4.07 -2.94
CA ALA A 120 -18.19 5.33 -2.56
C ALA A 120 -19.03 5.23 -1.27
N PRO A 121 -19.85 4.17 -1.03
CA PRO A 121 -20.62 4.05 0.20
C PRO A 121 -19.80 3.92 1.49
N LEU A 122 -18.51 3.55 1.40
CA LEU A 122 -17.62 3.48 2.58
C LEU A 122 -17.34 4.88 3.17
N PHE A 123 -17.43 5.92 2.37
CA PHE A 123 -17.25 7.30 2.80
C PHE A 123 -18.52 7.89 3.45
N ILE A 124 -19.69 7.24 3.27
CA ILE A 124 -20.97 7.68 3.84
C ILE A 124 -21.08 7.19 5.27
N ARG A 125 -21.53 8.06 6.19
CA ARG A 125 -21.69 7.75 7.62
C ARG A 125 -23.00 6.95 7.83
N GLY A 126 -22.89 5.74 8.41
CA GLY A 126 -24.04 4.94 8.83
C GLY A 126 -23.81 3.43 8.72
N VAL A 127 -24.47 2.65 9.57
CA VAL A 127 -24.37 1.18 9.59
C VAL A 127 -25.01 0.56 8.33
N ARG A 128 -26.12 1.14 7.85
CA ARG A 128 -26.76 0.69 6.60
C ARG A 128 -25.86 0.91 5.38
N ALA A 129 -25.22 2.07 5.28
CA ALA A 129 -24.29 2.37 4.20
C ALA A 129 -23.12 1.39 4.15
N LYS A 130 -22.60 0.96 5.29
CA LYS A 130 -21.50 -0.02 5.37
C LYS A 130 -21.93 -1.42 4.89
N ARG A 131 -23.15 -1.88 5.25
CA ARG A 131 -23.69 -3.15 4.75
C ARG A 131 -23.89 -3.13 3.25
N VAL A 132 -24.46 -2.03 2.73
CA VAL A 132 -24.62 -1.82 1.29
C VAL A 132 -23.27 -1.80 0.59
N ALA A 133 -22.29 -1.08 1.13
CA ALA A 133 -20.93 -1.06 0.58
C ALA A 133 -20.30 -2.46 0.48
N THR A 134 -20.42 -3.27 1.55
CA THR A 134 -19.90 -4.64 1.55
C THR A 134 -20.58 -5.49 0.49
N LEU A 135 -21.91 -5.38 0.35
CA LEU A 135 -22.67 -6.11 -0.65
C LEU A 135 -22.30 -5.64 -2.07
N CYS A 136 -22.19 -4.33 -2.29
CA CYS A 136 -21.75 -3.76 -3.55
C CYS A 136 -20.33 -4.25 -3.92
N MET A 137 -19.40 -4.24 -2.99
CA MET A 137 -18.06 -4.76 -3.24
C MET A 137 -18.07 -6.25 -3.60
N LEU A 138 -18.87 -7.06 -2.90
CA LEU A 138 -18.97 -8.50 -3.16
C LEU A 138 -19.50 -8.78 -4.57
N LEU A 139 -20.41 -7.95 -5.08
CA LEU A 139 -20.99 -8.08 -6.43
C LEU A 139 -20.10 -7.45 -7.52
N THR A 140 -19.48 -6.32 -7.24
CA THR A 140 -18.66 -5.60 -8.23
C THR A 140 -17.33 -6.29 -8.52
N LEU A 141 -16.68 -6.93 -7.55
CA LEU A 141 -15.41 -7.61 -7.77
C LEU A 141 -15.48 -8.73 -8.82
N PRO A 142 -16.42 -9.70 -8.75
CA PRO A 142 -16.55 -10.71 -9.80
C PRO A 142 -17.01 -10.11 -11.13
N ALA A 143 -17.89 -9.07 -11.11
CA ALA A 143 -18.30 -8.38 -12.32
C ALA A 143 -17.12 -7.69 -13.03
N ILE A 144 -16.22 -7.04 -12.27
CA ILE A 144 -14.98 -6.44 -12.78
C ILE A 144 -14.07 -7.53 -13.38
N ALA A 145 -13.89 -8.65 -12.70
CA ALA A 145 -13.06 -9.75 -13.20
C ALA A 145 -13.61 -10.31 -14.52
N LEU A 146 -14.92 -10.56 -14.61
CA LEU A 146 -15.58 -11.03 -15.84
C LEU A 146 -15.47 -10.01 -16.97
N LEU A 147 -15.63 -8.73 -16.67
CA LEU A 147 -15.53 -7.64 -17.63
C LEU A 147 -14.11 -7.54 -18.22
N LEU A 148 -13.09 -7.66 -17.39
CA LEU A 148 -11.69 -7.50 -17.79
C LEU A 148 -11.15 -8.71 -18.56
N ILE A 149 -11.49 -9.93 -18.15
CA ILE A 149 -11.04 -11.15 -18.79
C ILE A 149 -11.86 -11.40 -20.09
N GLY A 150 -13.17 -11.16 -20.06
CA GLY A 150 -14.07 -11.48 -21.15
C GLY A 150 -14.32 -13.00 -21.28
N GLY A 151 -14.66 -13.42 -22.50
CA GLY A 151 -14.97 -14.82 -22.80
C GLY A 151 -16.41 -15.26 -22.46
N SER A 152 -17.20 -14.39 -21.85
CA SER A 152 -18.60 -14.61 -21.48
C SER A 152 -19.46 -13.44 -21.95
N PHE A 153 -20.76 -13.66 -22.10
CA PHE A 153 -21.73 -12.61 -22.50
C PHE A 153 -21.40 -11.88 -23.83
N GLY A 154 -20.76 -12.57 -24.79
CA GLY A 154 -20.38 -11.97 -26.06
C GLY A 154 -19.15 -11.05 -25.97
N LEU A 155 -18.49 -10.97 -24.85
CA LEU A 155 -17.27 -10.20 -24.70
C LEU A 155 -16.07 -11.00 -25.23
N MET A 156 -15.27 -10.37 -26.09
CA MET A 156 -14.01 -10.96 -26.57
C MET A 156 -13.08 -11.27 -25.41
N GLN A 157 -12.51 -12.47 -25.37
CA GLN A 157 -11.51 -12.85 -24.38
C GLN A 157 -10.21 -12.10 -24.65
N ILE A 158 -9.67 -11.47 -23.61
CA ILE A 158 -8.42 -10.71 -23.69
C ILE A 158 -7.37 -11.42 -22.87
N GLU A 159 -6.27 -11.77 -23.53
CA GLU A 159 -5.15 -12.43 -22.86
C GLU A 159 -4.55 -11.52 -21.79
N THR A 160 -4.28 -12.08 -20.62
CA THR A 160 -3.68 -11.35 -19.50
C THR A 160 -2.26 -10.86 -19.77
N GLN A 161 -1.61 -11.35 -20.85
CA GLN A 161 -0.31 -10.87 -21.31
C GLN A 161 -0.38 -9.46 -21.94
N LEU A 162 -1.57 -9.06 -22.40
CA LEU A 162 -1.83 -7.72 -22.94
C LEU A 162 -2.16 -6.68 -21.85
N TRP A 163 -2.37 -7.15 -20.63
CA TRP A 163 -2.58 -6.26 -19.50
C TRP A 163 -1.28 -5.54 -19.15
N GLY A 164 -1.37 -4.25 -18.89
CA GLY A 164 -0.17 -3.46 -18.57
C GLY A 164 -0.51 -2.07 -18.05
N GLY A 165 0.54 -1.27 -17.85
CA GLY A 165 0.43 0.12 -17.42
C GLY A 165 -0.14 0.29 -16.03
N LEU A 166 -0.66 1.48 -15.75
CA LEU A 166 -1.23 1.86 -14.46
C LEU A 166 -2.42 0.96 -14.08
N PHE A 167 -3.20 0.54 -15.08
CA PHE A 167 -4.30 -0.40 -14.90
C PHE A 167 -3.81 -1.71 -14.25
N LEU A 168 -2.76 -2.32 -14.78
CA LEU A 168 -2.19 -3.56 -14.22
C LEU A 168 -1.67 -3.34 -12.80
N THR A 169 -0.95 -2.24 -12.55
CA THR A 169 -0.43 -1.88 -11.23
C THR A 169 -1.56 -1.81 -10.20
N ILE A 170 -2.64 -1.09 -10.51
CA ILE A 170 -3.79 -0.94 -9.60
C ILE A 170 -4.53 -2.28 -9.43
N ALA A 171 -4.76 -3.04 -10.51
CA ALA A 171 -5.45 -4.32 -10.47
C ALA A 171 -4.69 -5.34 -9.60
N MET A 172 -3.38 -5.45 -9.78
CA MET A 172 -2.53 -6.34 -8.97
C MET A 172 -2.48 -5.92 -7.50
N ALA A 173 -2.34 -4.62 -7.24
CA ALA A 173 -2.33 -4.11 -5.88
C ALA A 173 -3.67 -4.37 -5.18
N ALA A 174 -4.79 -4.05 -5.82
CA ALA A 174 -6.12 -4.27 -5.26
C ALA A 174 -6.40 -5.76 -4.98
N ALA A 175 -6.12 -6.64 -5.95
CA ALA A 175 -6.31 -8.09 -5.80
C ALA A 175 -5.35 -8.66 -4.74
N GLY A 176 -4.09 -8.24 -4.74
CA GLY A 176 -3.09 -8.65 -3.75
C GLY A 176 -3.47 -8.24 -2.33
N ILE A 177 -3.94 -7.01 -2.12
CA ILE A 177 -4.45 -6.53 -0.83
C ILE A 177 -5.66 -7.35 -0.37
N ALA A 178 -6.64 -7.53 -1.26
CA ALA A 178 -7.87 -8.25 -0.95
C ALA A 178 -7.61 -9.72 -0.55
N ALA A 179 -6.64 -10.38 -1.20
CA ALA A 179 -6.30 -11.78 -0.94
C ALA A 179 -5.30 -11.94 0.22
N SER A 180 -4.33 -11.01 0.37
CA SER A 180 -3.32 -11.12 1.44
C SER A 180 -3.88 -10.86 2.83
N LEU A 181 -4.92 -10.03 2.97
CA LEU A 181 -5.51 -9.71 4.27
C LEU A 181 -6.12 -10.95 4.96
N PRO A 182 -7.08 -11.68 4.36
CA PRO A 182 -7.64 -12.88 4.99
C PRO A 182 -6.57 -13.97 5.21
N LEU A 183 -5.67 -14.18 4.23
CA LEU A 183 -4.60 -15.15 4.36
C LEU A 183 -3.65 -14.78 5.52
N GLY A 184 -3.28 -13.52 5.65
CA GLY A 184 -2.44 -13.04 6.75
C GLY A 184 -3.11 -13.18 8.13
N ILE A 185 -4.43 -12.93 8.21
CA ILE A 185 -5.19 -13.18 9.46
C ILE A 185 -5.15 -14.67 9.83
N VAL A 186 -5.38 -15.56 8.87
CA VAL A 186 -5.33 -17.02 9.10
C VAL A 186 -3.93 -17.44 9.58
N LEU A 187 -2.88 -16.95 8.94
CA LEU A 187 -1.50 -17.23 9.34
C LEU A 187 -1.17 -16.67 10.75
N ALA A 188 -1.65 -15.47 11.09
CA ALA A 188 -1.46 -14.89 12.41
C ALA A 188 -2.14 -15.72 13.52
N LEU A 189 -3.37 -16.18 13.26
CA LEU A 189 -4.09 -17.08 14.17
C LEU A 189 -3.41 -18.44 14.26
N GLY A 190 -2.94 -19.00 13.13
CA GLY A 190 -2.20 -20.24 13.09
C GLY A 190 -0.91 -20.19 13.92
N ARG A 191 -0.17 -19.07 13.86
CA ARG A 191 1.05 -18.84 14.68
C ARG A 191 0.74 -18.80 16.19
N ARG A 192 -0.48 -18.44 16.59
CA ARG A 192 -0.94 -18.45 17.99
C ARG A 192 -1.68 -19.71 18.41
N SER A 193 -1.81 -20.66 17.51
CA SER A 193 -2.53 -21.91 17.79
C SER A 193 -1.84 -22.73 18.90
N GLU A 194 -2.64 -23.37 19.75
CA GLU A 194 -2.15 -24.32 20.74
C GLU A 194 -1.71 -25.63 20.08
N MET A 195 -2.18 -25.92 18.86
CA MET A 195 -1.76 -27.09 18.07
C MET A 195 -0.33 -26.88 17.55
N PRO A 196 0.65 -27.69 18.00
CA PRO A 196 2.06 -27.45 17.71
C PRO A 196 2.37 -27.51 16.20
N VAL A 197 1.73 -28.41 15.46
CA VAL A 197 1.94 -28.55 14.00
C VAL A 197 1.50 -27.30 13.26
N ILE A 198 0.29 -26.78 13.54
CA ILE A 198 -0.24 -25.57 12.91
C ILE A 198 0.64 -24.37 13.24
N ARG A 199 1.02 -24.23 14.50
CA ARG A 199 1.91 -23.15 14.95
C ARG A 199 3.25 -23.23 14.25
N TRP A 200 3.86 -24.41 14.16
CA TRP A 200 5.17 -24.58 13.54
C TRP A 200 5.12 -24.28 12.03
N LEU A 201 4.14 -24.83 11.32
CA LEU A 201 3.95 -24.57 9.88
C LEU A 201 3.70 -23.09 9.60
N SER A 202 2.80 -22.45 10.36
CA SER A 202 2.50 -21.01 10.17
C SER A 202 3.73 -20.15 10.46
N THR A 203 4.47 -20.46 11.52
CA THR A 203 5.68 -19.72 11.88
C THR A 203 6.76 -19.89 10.81
N GLY A 204 7.05 -21.14 10.42
CA GLY A 204 8.06 -21.44 9.39
C GLY A 204 7.72 -20.77 8.06
N PHE A 205 6.46 -20.80 7.64
CA PHE A 205 6.00 -20.13 6.43
C PHE A 205 6.20 -18.60 6.49
N ILE A 206 5.78 -17.98 7.59
CA ILE A 206 5.93 -16.52 7.79
C ILE A 206 7.41 -16.12 7.75
N GLU A 207 8.26 -16.83 8.49
CA GLU A 207 9.70 -16.51 8.55
C GLU A 207 10.39 -16.75 7.19
N LEU A 208 10.03 -17.84 6.48
CA LEU A 208 10.54 -18.11 5.14
C LEU A 208 10.20 -16.99 4.16
N CYS A 209 8.92 -16.59 4.10
CA CYS A 209 8.49 -15.54 3.18
C CYS A 209 9.11 -14.18 3.53
N ARG A 210 9.27 -13.86 4.81
CA ARG A 210 9.89 -12.59 5.25
C ARG A 210 11.40 -12.58 5.12
N GLY A 211 12.04 -13.76 5.13
CA GLY A 211 13.48 -13.89 4.93
C GLY A 211 13.90 -13.90 3.46
N ALA A 212 12.99 -14.14 2.52
CA ALA A 212 13.28 -14.17 1.10
C ALA A 212 13.04 -12.80 0.43
N PRO A 213 13.85 -12.39 -0.56
CA PRO A 213 13.53 -11.23 -1.40
C PRO A 213 12.29 -11.51 -2.27
N LEU A 214 11.39 -10.53 -2.41
CA LEU A 214 10.18 -10.70 -3.23
C LEU A 214 10.49 -11.07 -4.68
N VAL A 215 11.56 -10.51 -5.25
CA VAL A 215 11.99 -10.84 -6.64
C VAL A 215 12.24 -12.34 -6.77
N THR A 216 12.89 -12.96 -5.79
CA THR A 216 13.14 -14.41 -5.78
C THR A 216 11.83 -15.20 -5.73
N VAL A 217 10.88 -14.79 -4.89
CA VAL A 217 9.56 -15.43 -4.78
C VAL A 217 8.79 -15.31 -6.11
N LEU A 218 8.83 -14.15 -6.75
CA LEU A 218 8.24 -13.93 -8.08
C LEU A 218 8.86 -14.83 -9.15
N PHE A 219 10.19 -14.94 -9.16
CA PHE A 219 10.90 -15.78 -10.11
C PHE A 219 10.56 -17.26 -9.91
N VAL A 220 10.60 -17.74 -8.66
CA VAL A 220 10.22 -19.12 -8.32
C VAL A 220 8.80 -19.42 -8.79
N ALA A 221 7.84 -18.57 -8.42
CA ALA A 221 6.43 -18.77 -8.78
C ALA A 221 6.18 -18.71 -10.30
N SER A 222 6.87 -17.82 -11.01
CA SER A 222 6.58 -17.57 -12.42
C SER A 222 7.37 -18.44 -13.37
N VAL A 223 8.59 -18.86 -13.01
CA VAL A 223 9.51 -19.61 -13.85
C VAL A 223 9.71 -21.03 -13.35
N MET A 224 10.01 -21.21 -12.07
CA MET A 224 10.36 -22.54 -11.55
C MET A 224 9.13 -23.41 -11.33
N VAL A 225 8.07 -22.90 -10.70
CA VAL A 225 6.86 -23.71 -10.44
C VAL A 225 6.28 -24.37 -11.69
N PRO A 226 6.15 -23.72 -12.85
CA PRO A 226 5.67 -24.38 -14.07
C PRO A 226 6.53 -25.55 -14.54
N LEU A 227 7.83 -25.55 -14.24
CA LEU A 227 8.72 -26.66 -14.63
C LEU A 227 8.47 -27.94 -13.83
N PHE A 228 7.87 -27.83 -12.65
CA PHE A 228 7.54 -28.96 -11.78
C PHE A 228 6.08 -29.44 -11.93
N LEU A 229 5.25 -28.69 -12.68
CA LEU A 229 3.87 -29.08 -12.93
C LEU A 229 3.77 -30.13 -14.03
N PRO A 230 2.91 -31.17 -13.87
CA PRO A 230 2.69 -32.14 -14.93
C PRO A 230 2.15 -31.47 -16.20
N PRO A 231 2.55 -31.94 -17.40
CA PRO A 231 2.06 -31.39 -18.68
C PRO A 231 0.55 -31.48 -18.87
N SER A 232 -0.14 -32.37 -18.09
CA SER A 232 -1.58 -32.53 -18.11
C SER A 232 -2.36 -31.39 -17.44
N LEU A 233 -1.69 -30.57 -16.64
CA LEU A 233 -2.33 -29.43 -15.99
C LEU A 233 -2.24 -28.19 -16.89
N PRO A 234 -3.36 -27.48 -17.12
CA PRO A 234 -3.32 -26.27 -17.90
C PRO A 234 -2.40 -25.25 -17.20
N ALA A 235 -1.44 -24.72 -17.98
CA ALA A 235 -0.52 -23.74 -17.46
C ALA A 235 -1.31 -22.48 -17.02
N SER A 236 -1.25 -22.19 -15.73
CA SER A 236 -1.86 -20.95 -15.20
C SER A 236 -1.20 -19.71 -15.85
N SER A 237 -1.98 -18.66 -16.07
CA SER A 237 -1.44 -17.42 -16.65
C SER A 237 -0.29 -16.85 -15.78
N LYS A 238 0.70 -16.23 -16.45
CA LYS A 238 1.83 -15.57 -15.76
C LYS A 238 1.34 -14.54 -14.73
N LEU A 239 0.27 -13.81 -15.06
CA LEU A 239 -0.36 -12.84 -14.14
C LEU A 239 -0.88 -13.52 -12.87
N LEU A 240 -1.55 -14.66 -12.99
CA LEU A 240 -2.08 -15.38 -11.82
C LEU A 240 -0.95 -15.87 -10.91
N ARG A 241 0.14 -16.38 -11.48
CA ARG A 241 1.32 -16.82 -10.71
C ARG A 241 1.98 -15.65 -9.98
N ALA A 242 2.15 -14.51 -10.67
CA ALA A 242 2.68 -13.29 -10.06
C ALA A 242 1.78 -12.78 -8.92
N LEU A 243 0.47 -12.76 -9.15
CA LEU A 243 -0.51 -12.36 -8.14
C LEU A 243 -0.47 -13.28 -6.91
N ALA A 244 -0.39 -14.59 -7.12
CA ALA A 244 -0.26 -15.56 -6.03
C ALA A 244 1.03 -15.33 -5.23
N ALA A 245 2.16 -15.12 -5.90
CA ALA A 245 3.44 -14.83 -5.26
C ALA A 245 3.40 -13.57 -4.39
N ILE A 246 2.90 -12.46 -4.95
CA ILE A 246 2.76 -11.19 -4.21
C ILE A 246 1.79 -11.35 -3.04
N THR A 247 0.67 -12.05 -3.24
CA THR A 247 -0.32 -12.30 -2.19
C THR A 247 0.27 -13.09 -1.03
N VAL A 248 0.96 -14.19 -1.33
CA VAL A 248 1.60 -15.07 -0.33
C VAL A 248 2.67 -14.29 0.45
N PHE A 249 3.51 -13.57 -0.28
CA PHE A 249 4.56 -12.73 0.32
C PHE A 249 3.97 -11.67 1.25
N THR A 250 3.01 -10.89 0.76
CA THR A 250 2.38 -9.83 1.55
C THR A 250 1.59 -10.38 2.74
N ALA A 251 0.96 -11.56 2.59
CA ALA A 251 0.24 -12.21 3.68
C ALA A 251 1.13 -12.53 4.89
N ALA A 252 2.41 -12.84 4.66
CA ALA A 252 3.37 -13.05 5.76
C ALA A 252 3.63 -11.75 6.56
N TYR A 253 3.72 -10.61 5.88
CA TYR A 253 3.84 -9.30 6.54
C TYR A 253 2.56 -8.90 7.26
N VAL A 254 1.40 -9.09 6.61
CA VAL A 254 0.09 -8.85 7.23
C VAL A 254 -0.09 -9.72 8.47
N ALA A 255 0.34 -11.00 8.42
CA ALA A 255 0.27 -11.90 9.57
C ALA A 255 1.04 -11.36 10.78
N GLU A 256 2.23 -10.81 10.56
CA GLU A 256 3.04 -10.24 11.63
C GLU A 256 2.42 -8.94 12.20
N VAL A 257 1.86 -8.10 11.34
CA VAL A 257 1.12 -6.89 11.75
C VAL A 257 -0.11 -7.27 12.59
N VAL A 258 -0.90 -8.25 12.13
CA VAL A 258 -2.08 -8.73 12.88
C VAL A 258 -1.68 -9.40 14.18
N ARG A 259 -0.58 -10.16 14.21
CA ARG A 259 -0.03 -10.75 15.43
C ARG A 259 0.31 -9.67 16.46
N GLY A 260 0.97 -8.58 16.04
CA GLY A 260 1.23 -7.42 16.90
C GLY A 260 -0.05 -6.80 17.43
N GLY A 261 -1.07 -6.63 16.59
CA GLY A 261 -2.39 -6.17 17.02
C GLY A 261 -3.07 -7.09 18.03
N LEU A 262 -2.99 -8.42 17.82
CA LEU A 262 -3.53 -9.39 18.77
C LEU A 262 -2.81 -9.36 20.11
N GLN A 263 -1.53 -9.02 20.14
CA GLN A 263 -0.77 -8.86 21.40
C GLN A 263 -1.10 -7.56 22.14
N SER A 264 -1.58 -6.53 21.43
CA SER A 264 -1.96 -5.26 22.04
C SER A 264 -3.33 -5.29 22.74
N VAL A 265 -4.15 -6.34 22.51
CA VAL A 265 -5.46 -6.48 23.16
C VAL A 265 -5.26 -6.92 24.62
N PRO A 266 -5.79 -6.17 25.61
CA PRO A 266 -5.65 -6.51 27.02
C PRO A 266 -6.24 -7.88 27.38
N GLN A 267 -5.55 -8.62 28.27
CA GLN A 267 -5.98 -9.94 28.73
C GLN A 267 -7.41 -9.93 29.29
N GLY A 268 -7.81 -8.86 29.98
CA GLY A 268 -9.16 -8.70 30.51
C GLY A 268 -10.28 -8.77 29.46
N GLN A 269 -9.99 -8.53 28.16
CA GLN A 269 -10.98 -8.72 27.10
C GLN A 269 -11.28 -10.21 26.86
N PHE A 270 -10.27 -11.05 26.97
CA PHE A 270 -10.44 -12.51 26.89
C PHE A 270 -11.19 -13.03 28.12
N GLU A 271 -10.85 -12.56 29.32
CA GLU A 271 -11.47 -12.95 30.57
C GLU A 271 -12.94 -12.51 30.64
N ALA A 272 -13.25 -11.28 30.21
CA ALA A 272 -14.61 -10.78 30.12
C ALA A 272 -15.45 -11.56 29.12
N ALA A 273 -14.90 -11.92 27.96
CA ALA A 273 -15.59 -12.77 26.98
C ALA A 273 -15.87 -14.17 27.53
N ALA A 274 -14.92 -14.75 28.27
CA ALA A 274 -15.09 -16.05 28.93
C ALA A 274 -16.15 -15.99 30.04
N ALA A 275 -16.18 -14.92 30.83
CA ALA A 275 -17.21 -14.70 31.87
C ALA A 275 -18.63 -14.56 31.28
N LEU A 276 -18.76 -14.07 30.05
CA LEU A 276 -20.02 -14.04 29.30
C LEU A 276 -20.37 -15.38 28.60
N GLY A 277 -19.60 -16.44 28.84
CA GLY A 277 -19.83 -17.78 28.26
C GLY A 277 -19.41 -17.91 26.81
N PHE A 278 -18.60 -17.01 26.26
CA PHE A 278 -18.09 -17.17 24.90
C PHE A 278 -16.99 -18.25 24.85
N GLY A 279 -17.18 -19.24 24.00
CA GLY A 279 -16.10 -20.18 23.67
C GLY A 279 -14.98 -19.47 22.92
N HIS A 280 -13.79 -20.11 22.89
CA HIS A 280 -12.54 -19.54 22.33
C HIS A 280 -12.72 -18.86 20.95
N TRP A 281 -13.33 -19.52 19.98
CA TRP A 281 -13.52 -18.97 18.63
C TRP A 281 -14.50 -17.80 18.58
N ARG A 282 -15.58 -17.83 19.39
CA ARG A 282 -16.51 -16.70 19.48
C ARG A 282 -15.85 -15.49 20.12
N ALA A 283 -15.11 -15.68 21.19
CA ALA A 283 -14.32 -14.62 21.82
C ALA A 283 -13.30 -14.05 20.82
N MET A 284 -12.59 -14.90 20.09
CA MET A 284 -11.61 -14.49 19.10
C MET A 284 -12.22 -13.66 17.97
N PHE A 285 -13.26 -14.14 17.28
CA PHE A 285 -13.81 -13.47 16.12
C PHE A 285 -14.72 -12.28 16.43
N LEU A 286 -15.44 -12.30 17.57
CA LEU A 286 -16.40 -11.25 17.91
C LEU A 286 -15.83 -10.16 18.81
N VAL A 287 -14.80 -10.45 19.61
CA VAL A 287 -14.25 -9.51 20.60
C VAL A 287 -12.81 -9.14 20.28
N VAL A 288 -11.92 -10.10 20.18
CA VAL A 288 -10.48 -9.86 20.13
C VAL A 288 -10.00 -9.41 18.74
N LEU A 289 -10.32 -10.17 17.70
CA LEU A 289 -9.85 -9.90 16.34
C LEU A 289 -10.30 -8.54 15.79
N PRO A 290 -11.55 -8.07 16.00
CA PRO A 290 -11.95 -6.73 15.58
C PRO A 290 -11.15 -5.63 16.26
N GLN A 291 -10.81 -5.78 17.54
CA GLN A 291 -9.98 -4.84 18.27
C GLN A 291 -8.54 -4.88 17.78
N ALA A 292 -7.97 -6.07 17.59
CA ALA A 292 -6.64 -6.27 17.06
C ALA A 292 -6.46 -5.66 15.65
N ILE A 293 -7.42 -5.90 14.74
CA ILE A 293 -7.40 -5.30 13.41
C ILE A 293 -7.46 -3.77 13.50
N ARG A 294 -8.32 -3.25 14.37
CA ARG A 294 -8.47 -1.81 14.57
C ARG A 294 -7.15 -1.14 14.97
N THR A 295 -6.42 -1.71 15.91
CA THR A 295 -5.12 -1.19 16.35
C THR A 295 -4.03 -1.36 15.29
N SER A 296 -4.18 -2.36 14.40
CA SER A 296 -3.22 -2.67 13.34
C SER A 296 -3.42 -1.85 12.06
N ILE A 297 -4.51 -1.09 11.91
CA ILE A 297 -4.83 -0.39 10.64
C ILE A 297 -3.69 0.46 10.11
N PRO A 298 -2.96 1.30 10.90
CA PRO A 298 -1.86 2.09 10.37
C PRO A 298 -0.75 1.24 9.75
N SER A 299 -0.38 0.16 10.45
CA SER A 299 0.66 -0.76 9.98
C SER A 299 0.21 -1.60 8.78
N LEU A 300 -1.08 -2.00 8.72
CA LEU A 300 -1.66 -2.67 7.55
C LEU A 300 -1.62 -1.77 6.31
N VAL A 301 -1.99 -0.50 6.43
CA VAL A 301 -1.93 0.43 5.30
C VAL A 301 -0.50 0.64 4.84
N ASN A 302 0.49 0.70 5.75
CA ASN A 302 1.90 0.76 5.36
C ASN A 302 2.33 -0.48 4.57
N SER A 303 1.87 -1.68 4.95
CA SER A 303 2.12 -2.91 4.19
C SER A 303 1.47 -2.87 2.80
N PHE A 304 0.28 -2.28 2.67
CA PHE A 304 -0.41 -2.13 1.39
C PHE A 304 0.22 -1.07 0.48
N ILE A 305 0.76 0.01 1.05
CA ILE A 305 1.57 0.99 0.32
C ILE A 305 2.86 0.34 -0.19
N ALA A 306 3.49 -0.54 0.60
CA ALA A 306 4.64 -1.31 0.16
C ALA A 306 4.26 -2.23 -1.01
N LEU A 307 3.19 -3.02 -0.88
CA LEU A 307 2.69 -3.90 -1.94
C LEU A 307 2.42 -3.12 -3.24
N PHE A 308 1.79 -1.93 -3.17
CA PHE A 308 1.53 -1.10 -4.34
C PHE A 308 2.83 -0.72 -5.08
N LYS A 309 3.90 -0.42 -4.36
CA LYS A 309 5.22 -0.15 -4.94
C LYS A 309 5.89 -1.44 -5.45
N ASP A 310 5.73 -2.53 -4.75
CA ASP A 310 6.33 -3.82 -5.07
C ASP A 310 5.77 -4.45 -6.36
N THR A 311 4.61 -3.98 -6.85
CA THR A 311 4.10 -4.37 -8.18
C THR A 311 5.10 -4.05 -9.28
N THR A 312 5.99 -3.07 -9.12
CA THR A 312 7.04 -2.74 -10.11
C THR A 312 8.01 -3.90 -10.36
N LEU A 313 8.16 -4.80 -9.38
CA LEU A 313 9.06 -5.94 -9.50
C LEU A 313 8.57 -7.00 -10.48
N VAL A 314 7.29 -6.97 -10.92
CA VAL A 314 6.76 -7.94 -11.87
C VAL A 314 7.36 -7.76 -13.29
N LEU A 315 8.00 -6.64 -13.52
CA LEU A 315 8.78 -6.44 -14.74
C LEU A 315 9.88 -7.49 -14.90
N THR A 316 10.50 -7.93 -13.81
CA THR A 316 11.56 -8.96 -13.82
C THR A 316 11.11 -10.30 -14.40
N ILE A 317 9.82 -10.57 -14.36
CA ILE A 317 9.20 -11.76 -14.94
C ILE A 317 8.47 -11.45 -16.27
N GLY A 318 8.62 -10.24 -16.82
CA GLY A 318 8.08 -9.84 -18.11
C GLY A 318 6.58 -9.49 -18.11
N LEU A 319 6.07 -8.98 -16.98
CA LEU A 319 4.80 -8.28 -16.91
C LEU A 319 5.08 -6.78 -16.88
N PHE A 320 4.41 -6.04 -17.77
CA PHE A 320 4.66 -4.62 -17.96
C PHE A 320 3.65 -3.80 -17.14
N ASP A 321 3.94 -3.61 -15.85
CA ASP A 321 3.23 -2.66 -14.99
C ASP A 321 3.45 -1.20 -15.43
N PHE A 322 3.06 -0.23 -14.63
CA PHE A 322 3.21 1.19 -14.97
C PHE A 322 4.68 1.59 -15.22
N LEU A 323 5.61 1.17 -14.36
CA LEU A 323 7.03 1.44 -14.54
C LEU A 323 7.60 0.67 -15.75
N GLY A 324 7.16 -0.58 -15.93
CA GLY A 324 7.53 -1.40 -17.08
C GLY A 324 7.07 -0.79 -18.40
N MET A 325 5.89 -0.19 -18.46
CA MET A 325 5.41 0.52 -19.64
C MET A 325 6.19 1.80 -19.92
N ILE A 326 6.65 2.50 -18.90
CA ILE A 326 7.56 3.64 -19.05
C ILE A 326 8.87 3.16 -19.70
N GLN A 327 9.49 2.11 -19.17
CA GLN A 327 10.73 1.55 -19.73
C GLN A 327 10.54 1.06 -21.16
N PHE A 328 9.40 0.44 -21.45
CA PHE A 328 9.05 0.03 -22.82
C PHE A 328 8.92 1.25 -23.76
N GLY A 329 8.28 2.33 -23.29
CA GLY A 329 8.17 3.59 -24.05
C GLY A 329 9.51 4.27 -24.31
N LEU A 330 10.45 4.18 -23.36
CA LEU A 330 11.81 4.73 -23.51
C LEU A 330 12.65 4.00 -24.56
N ALA A 331 12.29 2.78 -24.89
CA ALA A 331 12.96 2.00 -25.94
C ALA A 331 12.53 2.41 -27.37
N ASP A 332 11.53 3.31 -27.51
CA ASP A 332 11.07 3.79 -28.81
C ASP A 332 12.09 4.77 -29.43
N PRO A 333 12.71 4.43 -30.59
CA PRO A 333 13.72 5.28 -31.23
C PRO A 333 13.20 6.68 -31.61
N ASN A 334 11.89 6.82 -31.84
CA ASN A 334 11.28 8.09 -32.24
C ASN A 334 11.29 9.11 -31.07
N TRP A 335 11.54 8.65 -29.84
CA TRP A 335 11.57 9.47 -28.63
C TRP A 335 12.94 9.45 -27.93
N ALA A 336 13.96 8.88 -28.56
CA ALA A 336 15.30 8.75 -27.97
C ALA A 336 16.02 10.10 -27.84
N ALA A 337 15.77 10.84 -26.74
CA ALA A 337 16.45 12.07 -26.37
C ALA A 337 16.89 12.03 -24.90
N PRO A 338 17.99 12.74 -24.52
CA PRO A 338 18.56 12.67 -23.16
C PRO A 338 17.58 13.06 -22.06
N SER A 339 16.70 14.05 -22.31
CA SER A 339 15.72 14.56 -21.34
C SER A 339 14.53 13.65 -21.14
N VAL A 340 14.23 12.72 -22.08
CA VAL A 340 13.04 11.89 -22.06
C VAL A 340 13.06 10.90 -20.89
N SER A 341 14.19 10.24 -20.63
CA SER A 341 14.31 9.29 -19.52
C SER A 341 14.04 9.95 -18.18
N LEU A 342 14.65 11.11 -17.92
CA LEU A 342 14.44 11.81 -16.67
C LEU A 342 12.99 12.33 -16.54
N THR A 343 12.39 12.80 -17.64
CA THR A 343 10.97 13.21 -17.67
C THR A 343 10.05 12.04 -17.35
N ALA A 344 10.28 10.88 -17.94
CA ALA A 344 9.49 9.68 -17.76
C ALA A 344 9.54 9.19 -16.29
N TYR A 345 10.74 9.14 -15.70
CA TYR A 345 10.88 8.75 -14.29
C TYR A 345 10.35 9.81 -13.32
N LEU A 346 10.46 11.09 -13.64
CA LEU A 346 9.85 12.16 -12.85
C LEU A 346 8.32 12.02 -12.84
N PHE A 347 7.73 11.76 -14.02
CA PHE A 347 6.30 11.50 -14.14
C PHE A 347 5.88 10.24 -13.35
N ALA A 348 6.64 9.14 -13.49
CA ALA A 348 6.40 7.93 -12.72
C ALA A 348 6.42 8.20 -11.22
N GLY A 349 7.45 8.88 -10.75
CA GLY A 349 7.59 9.25 -9.34
C GLY A 349 6.41 10.08 -8.84
N ALA A 350 5.94 11.06 -9.63
CA ALA A 350 4.79 11.88 -9.29
C ALA A 350 3.50 11.05 -9.19
N VAL A 351 3.27 10.10 -10.11
CA VAL A 351 2.11 9.21 -10.09
C VAL A 351 2.16 8.29 -8.85
N TYR A 352 3.27 7.58 -8.63
CA TYR A 352 3.42 6.71 -7.45
C TYR A 352 3.30 7.50 -6.15
N TRP A 353 3.91 8.69 -6.09
CA TRP A 353 3.82 9.57 -4.91
C TRP A 353 2.36 9.96 -4.63
N THR A 354 1.60 10.33 -5.65
CA THR A 354 0.19 10.73 -5.50
C THR A 354 -0.64 9.59 -4.90
N PHE A 355 -0.52 8.37 -5.43
CA PHE A 355 -1.23 7.21 -4.89
C PHE A 355 -0.81 6.89 -3.45
N CYS A 356 0.49 6.85 -3.18
CA CYS A 356 1.01 6.57 -1.83
C CYS A 356 0.61 7.65 -0.82
N PHE A 357 0.63 8.92 -1.24
CA PHE A 357 0.20 10.05 -0.41
C PHE A 357 -1.29 9.97 -0.08
N CYS A 358 -2.14 9.70 -1.05
CA CYS A 358 -3.59 9.51 -0.84
C CYS A 358 -3.86 8.35 0.13
N LEU A 359 -3.20 7.21 -0.04
CA LEU A 359 -3.32 6.07 0.87
C LEU A 359 -2.85 6.40 2.29
N SER A 360 -1.72 7.08 2.42
CA SER A 360 -1.17 7.50 3.72
C SER A 360 -2.10 8.50 4.43
N ARG A 361 -2.65 9.47 3.70
CA ARG A 361 -3.62 10.44 4.27
C ARG A 361 -4.91 9.75 4.71
N TYR A 362 -5.37 8.78 3.95
CA TYR A 362 -6.53 7.97 4.32
C TYR A 362 -6.28 7.14 5.58
N ALA A 363 -5.08 6.53 5.71
CA ALA A 363 -4.68 5.83 6.93
C ALA A 363 -4.73 6.73 8.17
N GLY A 364 -4.13 7.92 8.10
CA GLY A 364 -4.16 8.88 9.20
C GLY A 364 -5.58 9.34 9.56
N PHE A 365 -6.47 9.51 8.58
CA PHE A 365 -7.88 9.80 8.82
C PHE A 365 -8.59 8.65 9.56
N LEU A 366 -8.36 7.39 9.13
CA LEU A 366 -8.91 6.22 9.79
C LEU A 366 -8.42 6.08 11.24
N GLU A 367 -7.13 6.27 11.45
CA GLU A 367 -6.52 6.23 12.79
C GLU A 367 -7.16 7.25 13.74
N GLN A 368 -7.26 8.52 13.31
CA GLN A 368 -7.90 9.56 14.11
C GLN A 368 -9.36 9.22 14.44
N LYS A 369 -10.12 8.70 13.45
CA LYS A 369 -11.52 8.31 13.64
C LYS A 369 -11.67 7.14 14.60
N LEU A 370 -10.75 6.19 14.56
CA LEU A 370 -10.78 5.02 15.44
C LEU A 370 -10.34 5.36 16.87
N ASN A 371 -9.36 6.26 17.02
CA ASN A 371 -8.85 6.69 18.33
C ASN A 371 -9.77 7.68 19.03
N ALA A 372 -10.66 8.39 18.34
CA ALA A 372 -11.61 9.33 18.92
C ALA A 372 -12.57 8.69 19.93
N GLY A 373 -12.79 7.37 19.88
CA GLY A 373 -13.63 6.62 20.83
C GLY A 373 -12.88 6.04 22.04
N THR A 374 -11.56 6.19 22.11
CA THR A 374 -10.70 5.63 23.17
C THR A 374 -9.97 6.70 23.98
N ARG A 375 -10.45 7.94 24.01
CA ARG A 375 -9.91 8.94 24.94
C ARG A 375 -10.10 8.39 26.36
N PRO A 376 -9.03 8.24 27.17
CA PRO A 376 -9.19 7.87 28.57
C PRO A 376 -10.07 8.94 29.21
N ILE A 377 -11.11 8.51 29.91
CA ILE A 377 -11.87 9.38 30.81
C ILE A 377 -10.87 9.70 31.91
N THR A 378 -10.27 10.86 31.86
CA THR A 378 -9.51 11.42 32.96
C THR A 378 -10.53 11.82 34.03
N PHE A 379 -10.65 10.98 35.07
CA PHE A 379 -11.33 11.33 36.30
C PHE A 379 -10.52 12.37 37.06
#